data_0ae5d63d33167033839a2a62328583e3
#
_entry.id   0ae5d63d33167033839a2a62328583e3
#
_cell.length_a   1.000
_cell.length_b   1.000
_cell.length_c   1.000
_cell.angle_alpha   90.00
_cell.angle_beta   90.00
_cell.angle_gamma   90.00
#
_symmetry.space_group_name_H-M   'P 1'
#
loop_
_entity.id
_entity.type
_entity.pdbx_description
1 polymer ?
#
loop_
_entity_poly.entity_id
_entity_poly.type
_entity_poly.pdbx_seq_one_letter_code
_entity_poly.pdbx_strand_id
1 'polypeptide(L)'
;MIDDQRRGARPGAMLITGAGRGIGAATALAAARSGHDLVLNYSRDGQAVRGVAESIRAMGRKAHIIQADVGQAGDVQRMFNEIENEVGALYALVNNAGITGPIGPFMDTADATIEQVFRVNVLGAMQCAREALANFGRHGTRGVIVNISSIAARTGSPGEYVHYAASKAALEAFTLGLAKEVAAEGIRVCGLAPGSTLTGIHAAAGEPDRPARIAPKIPLGRLAEPAEIAEAIVWLTSPSASYITGTTLACAGGL
;
A
#
# COMPACT_ATOMS: atom_id res chain seq x y z
N MET A 1 26.45 4.98 -20.43
CA MET A 1 26.86 4.56 -19.07
C MET A 1 25.89 5.20 -18.10
N ILE A 2 24.92 4.45 -17.58
CA ILE A 2 23.99 4.94 -16.56
C ILE A 2 24.78 4.89 -15.26
N ASP A 3 24.96 6.04 -14.67
CA ASP A 3 25.80 6.33 -13.51
C ASP A 3 25.50 5.40 -12.32
N ASP A 4 26.46 4.57 -11.92
CA ASP A 4 26.40 3.61 -10.81
C ASP A 4 26.31 4.29 -9.41
N GLN A 5 26.39 5.63 -9.38
CA GLN A 5 26.25 6.42 -8.14
C GLN A 5 24.80 6.52 -7.60
N ARG A 6 23.79 5.94 -8.30
CA ARG A 6 22.39 5.99 -7.86
C ARG A 6 21.96 4.85 -6.92
N ARG A 7 22.91 4.01 -6.46
CA ARG A 7 22.64 2.91 -5.52
C ARG A 7 22.75 3.29 -4.05
N GLY A 8 23.03 4.55 -3.75
CA GLY A 8 23.00 5.05 -2.36
C GLY A 8 21.58 5.04 -1.80
N ALA A 9 21.42 4.60 -0.53
CA ALA A 9 20.17 4.72 0.19
C ALA A 9 19.63 6.16 0.06
N ARG A 10 18.38 6.32 -0.41
CA ARG A 10 17.77 7.66 -0.46
C ARG A 10 17.62 8.18 0.96
N PRO A 11 17.93 9.45 1.24
CA PRO A 11 17.70 10.01 2.55
C PRO A 11 16.20 9.97 2.86
N GLY A 12 15.84 9.39 4.01
CA GLY A 12 14.46 9.27 4.46
C GLY A 12 13.98 7.83 4.62
N ALA A 13 12.89 7.66 5.36
CA ALA A 13 12.27 6.37 5.62
C ALA A 13 11.11 6.09 4.65
N MET A 14 10.73 4.81 4.50
CA MET A 14 9.50 4.41 3.79
C MET A 14 8.39 4.17 4.80
N LEU A 15 7.28 4.91 4.69
CA LEU A 15 6.06 4.64 5.44
C LEU A 15 5.21 3.59 4.70
N ILE A 16 4.81 2.54 5.42
CA ILE A 16 3.90 1.51 4.90
C ILE A 16 2.68 1.43 5.82
N THR A 17 1.49 1.71 5.29
CA THR A 17 0.25 1.57 6.05
C THR A 17 -0.22 0.11 6.04
N GLY A 18 -0.73 -0.37 7.19
CA GLY A 18 -1.14 -1.78 7.32
C GLY A 18 0.02 -2.77 7.22
N ALA A 19 1.18 -2.46 7.82
CA ALA A 19 2.44 -3.18 7.65
C ALA A 19 2.56 -4.49 8.46
N GLY A 20 1.56 -4.87 9.28
CA GLY A 20 1.68 -6.01 10.20
C GLY A 20 1.49 -7.38 9.55
N ARG A 21 0.90 -7.48 8.35
CA ARG A 21 0.60 -8.77 7.69
C ARG A 21 0.49 -8.65 6.17
N GLY A 22 0.41 -9.79 5.49
CA GLY A 22 0.13 -9.89 4.06
C GLY A 22 1.12 -9.08 3.21
N ILE A 23 0.59 -8.34 2.22
CA ILE A 23 1.39 -7.54 1.28
C ILE A 23 2.20 -6.46 2.02
N GLY A 24 1.61 -5.80 3.04
CA GLY A 24 2.30 -4.75 3.80
C GLY A 24 3.53 -5.26 4.54
N ALA A 25 3.43 -6.40 5.23
CA ALA A 25 4.56 -7.02 5.92
C ALA A 25 5.64 -7.49 4.93
N ALA A 26 5.23 -8.14 3.83
CA ALA A 26 6.16 -8.57 2.79
C ALA A 26 6.88 -7.37 2.15
N THR A 27 6.17 -6.27 1.90
CA THR A 27 6.75 -5.02 1.38
C THR A 27 7.77 -4.43 2.35
N ALA A 28 7.46 -4.42 3.65
CA ALA A 28 8.36 -3.91 4.67
C ALA A 28 9.68 -4.71 4.72
N LEU A 29 9.58 -6.04 4.66
CA LEU A 29 10.76 -6.92 4.62
C LEU A 29 11.56 -6.77 3.32
N ALA A 30 10.91 -6.66 2.17
CA ALA A 30 11.57 -6.44 0.88
C ALA A 30 12.28 -5.08 0.83
N ALA A 31 11.64 -4.02 1.32
CA ALA A 31 12.24 -2.69 1.42
C ALA A 31 13.46 -2.68 2.36
N ALA A 32 13.40 -3.39 3.50
CA ALA A 32 14.53 -3.52 4.41
C ALA A 32 15.72 -4.23 3.75
N ARG A 33 15.48 -5.32 3.01
CA ARG A 33 16.54 -6.01 2.21
C ARG A 33 17.15 -5.07 1.17
N SER A 34 16.38 -4.14 0.62
CA SER A 34 16.85 -3.13 -0.33
C SER A 34 17.54 -1.93 0.34
N GLY A 35 17.76 -1.97 1.67
CA GLY A 35 18.54 -0.98 2.40
C GLY A 35 17.73 0.19 2.97
N HIS A 36 16.40 0.12 3.01
CA HIS A 36 15.54 1.20 3.51
C HIS A 36 15.23 1.08 4.99
N ASP A 37 15.16 2.21 5.67
CA ASP A 37 14.59 2.33 7.00
C ASP A 37 13.06 2.49 6.88
N LEU A 38 12.30 1.96 7.85
CA LEU A 38 10.86 1.79 7.74
C LEU A 38 10.09 2.51 8.85
N VAL A 39 8.93 3.05 8.48
CA VAL A 39 7.83 3.37 9.40
C VAL A 39 6.70 2.39 9.13
N LEU A 40 6.33 1.62 10.13
CA LEU A 40 5.36 0.54 10.07
C LEU A 40 4.07 0.97 10.77
N ASN A 41 3.06 1.34 10.00
CA ASN A 41 1.75 1.64 10.56
C ASN A 41 0.91 0.37 10.71
N TYR A 42 0.16 0.29 11.79
CA TYR A 42 -0.87 -0.71 12.04
C TYR A 42 -2.07 -0.09 12.77
N SER A 43 -3.24 -0.73 12.68
CA SER A 43 -4.43 -0.24 13.41
C SER A 43 -4.74 -1.06 14.67
N ARG A 44 -4.66 -2.38 14.62
CA ARG A 44 -5.15 -3.27 15.70
C ARG A 44 -4.11 -4.26 16.22
N ASP A 45 -3.47 -5.02 15.35
CA ASP A 45 -2.56 -6.12 15.71
C ASP A 45 -1.12 -5.62 15.92
N GLY A 46 -0.85 -5.17 17.15
CA GLY A 46 0.48 -4.70 17.52
C GLY A 46 1.51 -5.84 17.67
N GLN A 47 1.10 -7.09 17.89
CA GLN A 47 2.03 -8.21 18.00
C GLN A 47 2.61 -8.57 16.62
N ALA A 48 1.74 -8.66 15.61
CA ALA A 48 2.17 -8.97 14.26
C ALA A 48 3.19 -7.95 13.71
N VAL A 49 2.92 -6.64 13.88
CA VAL A 49 3.84 -5.61 13.40
C VAL A 49 5.16 -5.58 14.16
N ARG A 50 5.18 -5.93 15.46
CA ARG A 50 6.43 -6.07 16.23
C ARG A 50 7.33 -7.16 15.67
N GLY A 51 6.79 -8.32 15.31
CA GLY A 51 7.57 -9.39 14.66
C GLY A 51 8.18 -8.97 13.32
N VAL A 52 7.45 -8.17 12.52
CA VAL A 52 8.00 -7.57 11.29
C VAL A 52 9.15 -6.61 11.62
N ALA A 53 8.96 -5.73 12.61
CA ALA A 53 9.99 -4.75 13.01
C ALA A 53 11.27 -5.42 13.56
N GLU A 54 11.13 -6.49 14.33
CA GLU A 54 12.27 -7.28 14.83
C GLU A 54 13.07 -7.88 13.66
N SER A 55 12.38 -8.45 12.68
CA SER A 55 13.03 -8.97 11.48
C SER A 55 13.79 -7.89 10.69
N ILE A 56 13.21 -6.70 10.58
CA ILE A 56 13.84 -5.54 9.92
C ILE A 56 15.08 -5.08 10.69
N ARG A 57 14.99 -4.99 12.02
CA ARG A 57 16.12 -4.62 12.88
C ARG A 57 17.25 -5.65 12.81
N ALA A 58 16.93 -6.93 12.72
CA ALA A 58 17.91 -8.00 12.50
C ALA A 58 18.66 -7.87 11.16
N MET A 59 18.06 -7.21 10.15
CA MET A 59 18.72 -6.86 8.88
C MET A 59 19.59 -5.58 8.98
N GLY A 60 19.73 -4.98 10.19
CA GLY A 60 20.48 -3.75 10.41
C GLY A 60 19.75 -2.48 9.95
N ARG A 61 18.43 -2.52 9.75
CA ARG A 61 17.62 -1.36 9.37
C ARG A 61 16.80 -0.83 10.55
N LYS A 62 16.48 0.46 10.52
CA LYS A 62 15.57 1.06 11.51
C LYS A 62 14.13 0.68 11.17
N ALA A 63 13.32 0.38 12.20
CA ALA A 63 11.90 0.14 12.09
C ALA A 63 11.19 0.89 13.23
N HIS A 64 10.44 1.94 12.86
CA HIS A 64 9.59 2.71 13.75
C HIS A 64 8.16 2.19 13.61
N ILE A 65 7.46 1.92 14.72
CA ILE A 65 6.11 1.33 14.72
C ILE A 65 5.13 2.38 15.22
N ILE A 66 4.08 2.68 14.44
CA ILE A 66 3.07 3.67 14.84
C ILE A 66 1.67 3.06 14.73
N GLN A 67 0.90 3.13 15.82
CA GLN A 67 -0.50 2.77 15.82
C GLN A 67 -1.36 3.94 15.33
N ALA A 68 -2.09 3.75 14.23
CA ALA A 68 -3.08 4.70 13.72
C ALA A 68 -4.10 3.97 12.84
N ASP A 69 -5.37 4.30 12.99
CA ASP A 69 -6.41 3.92 12.04
C ASP A 69 -6.44 4.97 10.92
N VAL A 70 -5.99 4.59 9.72
CA VAL A 70 -5.97 5.52 8.57
C VAL A 70 -7.36 6.01 8.17
N GLY A 71 -8.43 5.32 8.57
CA GLY A 71 -9.81 5.76 8.41
C GLY A 71 -10.22 6.91 9.34
N GLN A 72 -9.34 7.35 10.24
CA GLN A 72 -9.57 8.44 11.18
C GLN A 72 -8.57 9.57 10.92
N ALA A 73 -9.07 10.73 10.48
CA ALA A 73 -8.22 11.88 10.13
C ALA A 73 -7.29 12.33 11.27
N GLY A 74 -7.79 12.32 12.52
CA GLY A 74 -6.99 12.66 13.71
C GLY A 74 -5.85 11.69 13.97
N ASP A 75 -6.05 10.39 13.69
CA ASP A 75 -5.01 9.38 13.82
C ASP A 75 -3.93 9.56 12.75
N VAL A 76 -4.32 9.87 11.51
CA VAL A 76 -3.36 10.16 10.43
C VAL A 76 -2.52 11.38 10.79
N GLN A 77 -3.14 12.47 11.26
CA GLN A 77 -2.41 13.68 11.68
C GLN A 77 -1.42 13.37 12.81
N ARG A 78 -1.86 12.62 13.84
CA ARG A 78 -0.99 12.21 14.95
C ARG A 78 0.19 11.36 14.46
N MET A 79 -0.06 10.40 13.57
CA MET A 79 0.96 9.55 12.97
C MET A 79 2.03 10.40 12.24
N PHE A 80 1.64 11.35 11.43
CA PHE A 80 2.60 12.20 10.71
C PHE A 80 3.33 13.18 11.62
N ASN A 81 2.71 13.66 12.69
CA ASN A 81 3.39 14.45 13.71
C ASN A 81 4.47 13.61 14.43
N GLU A 82 4.19 12.35 14.75
CA GLU A 82 5.18 11.43 15.33
C GLU A 82 6.31 11.13 14.34
N ILE A 83 6.00 10.91 13.05
CA ILE A 83 7.01 10.75 12.01
C ILE A 83 7.92 11.97 11.92
N GLU A 84 7.37 13.18 11.94
CA GLU A 84 8.14 14.42 11.87
C GLU A 84 9.13 14.53 13.03
N ASN A 85 8.70 14.19 14.25
CA ASN A 85 9.49 14.34 15.46
C ASN A 85 10.53 13.23 15.65
N GLU A 86 10.19 11.98 15.30
CA GLU A 86 10.99 10.80 15.66
C GLU A 86 11.78 10.22 14.47
N VAL A 87 11.34 10.49 13.25
CA VAL A 87 11.92 9.91 12.02
C VAL A 87 12.46 10.99 11.09
N GLY A 88 11.73 12.09 10.92
CA GLY A 88 12.06 13.19 10.02
C GLY A 88 11.57 12.92 8.59
N ALA A 89 12.49 12.97 7.62
CA ALA A 89 12.16 12.85 6.20
C ALA A 89 11.62 11.47 5.81
N LEU A 90 10.53 11.46 5.08
CA LEU A 90 10.11 10.32 4.29
C LEU A 90 10.64 10.44 2.85
N TYR A 91 10.95 9.33 2.19
CA TYR A 91 11.18 9.29 0.75
C TYR A 91 10.05 8.54 0.01
N ALA A 92 9.30 7.69 0.70
CA ALA A 92 8.19 6.97 0.09
C ALA A 92 7.03 6.75 1.07
N LEU A 93 5.82 6.75 0.52
CA LEU A 93 4.60 6.29 1.16
C LEU A 93 4.03 5.11 0.37
N VAL A 94 3.75 3.99 1.04
CA VAL A 94 2.96 2.89 0.49
C VAL A 94 1.60 2.86 1.18
N ASN A 95 0.57 3.34 0.51
CA ASN A 95 -0.83 3.23 0.93
C ASN A 95 -1.32 1.80 0.69
N ASN A 96 -1.01 0.91 1.64
CA ASN A 96 -1.37 -0.51 1.56
C ASN A 96 -2.57 -0.87 2.44
N ALA A 97 -2.85 -0.13 3.52
CA ALA A 97 -4.01 -0.40 4.37
C ALA A 97 -5.30 -0.44 3.53
N GLY A 98 -6.09 -1.49 3.74
CA GLY A 98 -7.34 -1.68 3.03
C GLY A 98 -8.17 -2.83 3.58
N ILE A 99 -9.47 -2.74 3.38
CA ILE A 99 -10.47 -3.74 3.78
C ILE A 99 -11.44 -3.97 2.63
N THR A 100 -12.05 -5.18 2.59
CA THR A 100 -13.06 -5.54 1.59
C THR A 100 -14.48 -5.42 2.13
N GLY A 101 -14.67 -5.60 3.43
CA GLY A 101 -15.94 -6.00 4.00
C GLY A 101 -16.27 -7.48 3.72
N PRO A 102 -17.44 -7.98 4.15
CA PRO A 102 -17.91 -9.33 3.86
C PRO A 102 -18.12 -9.54 2.35
N ILE A 103 -17.91 -10.77 1.88
CA ILE A 103 -18.22 -11.18 0.51
C ILE A 103 -19.73 -11.47 0.41
N GLY A 104 -20.37 -10.96 -0.64
CA GLY A 104 -21.78 -11.21 -0.91
C GLY A 104 -22.34 -10.34 -2.04
N PRO A 105 -23.60 -10.57 -2.42
CA PRO A 105 -24.32 -9.72 -3.35
C PRO A 105 -24.44 -8.29 -2.83
N PHE A 106 -24.42 -7.31 -3.74
CA PHE A 106 -24.48 -5.88 -3.35
C PHE A 106 -25.78 -5.53 -2.59
N MET A 107 -26.89 -6.18 -2.92
CA MET A 107 -28.18 -5.98 -2.24
C MET A 107 -28.12 -6.29 -0.74
N ASP A 108 -27.20 -7.15 -0.31
CA ASP A 108 -27.06 -7.58 1.08
C ASP A 108 -25.94 -6.79 1.80
N THR A 109 -25.28 -5.85 1.11
CA THR A 109 -24.21 -5.06 1.69
C THR A 109 -24.76 -3.91 2.52
N ALA A 110 -24.47 -3.88 3.82
CA ALA A 110 -24.91 -2.82 4.71
C ALA A 110 -24.22 -1.47 4.35
N ASP A 111 -24.94 -0.36 4.46
CA ASP A 111 -24.40 0.99 4.22
C ASP A 111 -23.15 1.28 5.06
N ALA A 112 -23.15 0.88 6.32
CA ALA A 112 -22.00 1.02 7.22
C ALA A 112 -20.74 0.30 6.69
N THR A 113 -20.90 -0.83 5.98
CA THR A 113 -19.78 -1.54 5.33
C THR A 113 -19.23 -0.72 4.18
N ILE A 114 -20.10 -0.17 3.34
CA ILE A 114 -19.71 0.69 2.20
C ILE A 114 -18.94 1.91 2.72
N GLU A 115 -19.51 2.61 3.71
CA GLU A 115 -18.87 3.78 4.33
C GLU A 115 -17.50 3.44 4.92
N GLN A 116 -17.38 2.33 5.64
CA GLN A 116 -16.12 1.93 6.25
C GLN A 116 -15.07 1.58 5.19
N VAL A 117 -15.46 0.87 4.12
CA VAL A 117 -14.55 0.55 3.02
C VAL A 117 -14.03 1.81 2.33
N PHE A 118 -14.90 2.77 2.02
CA PHE A 118 -14.48 4.04 1.42
C PHE A 118 -13.62 4.88 2.38
N ARG A 119 -13.98 4.90 3.65
CA ARG A 119 -13.24 5.62 4.69
C ARG A 119 -11.80 5.14 4.79
N VAL A 120 -11.57 3.82 4.82
CA VAL A 120 -10.22 3.25 4.91
C VAL A 120 -9.50 3.31 3.57
N ASN A 121 -10.13 2.77 2.50
CA ASN A 121 -9.43 2.52 1.24
C ASN A 121 -9.22 3.79 0.40
N VAL A 122 -10.08 4.80 0.56
CA VAL A 122 -10.05 6.01 -0.26
C VAL A 122 -9.64 7.21 0.59
N LEU A 123 -10.47 7.59 1.58
CA LEU A 123 -10.20 8.79 2.37
C LEU A 123 -8.91 8.67 3.18
N GLY A 124 -8.64 7.50 3.77
CA GLY A 124 -7.40 7.23 4.50
C GLY A 124 -6.17 7.34 3.62
N ALA A 125 -6.21 6.77 2.41
CA ALA A 125 -5.10 6.87 1.46
C ALA A 125 -4.87 8.32 0.99
N MET A 126 -5.95 9.08 0.73
CA MET A 126 -5.87 10.50 0.35
C MET A 126 -5.28 11.35 1.47
N GLN A 127 -5.71 11.12 2.72
CA GLN A 127 -5.17 11.82 3.89
C GLN A 127 -3.70 11.52 4.10
N CYS A 128 -3.28 10.25 4.06
CA CYS A 128 -1.87 9.87 4.16
C CYS A 128 -1.04 10.48 3.02
N ALA A 129 -1.57 10.51 1.78
CA ALA A 129 -0.89 11.14 0.65
C ALA A 129 -0.67 12.64 0.87
N ARG A 130 -1.70 13.37 1.35
CA ARG A 130 -1.60 14.80 1.65
C ARG A 130 -0.53 15.10 2.71
N GLU A 131 -0.50 14.35 3.79
CA GLU A 131 0.50 14.51 4.83
C GLU A 131 1.92 14.13 4.35
N ALA A 132 2.03 13.08 3.52
CA ALA A 132 3.30 12.70 2.91
C ALA A 132 3.84 13.80 1.98
N LEU A 133 2.99 14.42 1.16
CA LEU A 133 3.37 15.56 0.33
C LEU A 133 3.85 16.74 1.16
N ALA A 134 3.18 17.04 2.28
CA ALA A 134 3.61 18.07 3.22
C ALA A 134 4.99 17.75 3.83
N ASN A 135 5.25 16.48 4.22
CA ASN A 135 6.56 16.04 4.70
C ASN A 135 7.62 16.15 3.59
N PHE A 136 7.31 15.68 2.37
CA PHE A 136 8.23 15.81 1.23
C PHE A 136 8.62 17.27 0.97
N GLY A 137 7.64 18.19 1.00
CA GLY A 137 7.88 19.62 0.81
C GLY A 137 8.78 20.22 1.90
N ARG A 138 8.51 19.91 3.18
CA ARG A 138 9.33 20.39 4.31
C ARG A 138 10.78 19.94 4.23
N HIS A 139 11.02 18.71 3.78
CA HIS A 139 12.36 18.13 3.70
C HIS A 139 13.02 18.23 2.32
N GLY A 140 12.37 18.87 1.34
CA GLY A 140 12.88 18.97 -0.03
C GLY A 140 13.02 17.61 -0.73
N THR A 141 12.20 16.62 -0.36
CA THR A 141 12.29 15.24 -0.86
C THR A 141 11.50 15.08 -2.16
N ARG A 142 12.13 14.60 -3.21
CA ARG A 142 11.45 14.12 -4.42
C ARG A 142 10.92 12.70 -4.16
N GLY A 143 9.81 12.62 -3.45
CA GLY A 143 9.26 11.38 -2.91
C GLY A 143 8.53 10.51 -3.92
N VAL A 144 8.09 9.34 -3.43
CA VAL A 144 7.25 8.40 -4.19
C VAL A 144 6.05 7.98 -3.36
N ILE A 145 4.85 8.03 -3.93
CA ILE A 145 3.63 7.46 -3.34
C ILE A 145 3.24 6.25 -4.18
N VAL A 146 3.02 5.09 -3.53
CA VAL A 146 2.48 3.89 -4.17
C VAL A 146 1.15 3.55 -3.50
N ASN A 147 0.07 3.62 -4.29
CA ASN A 147 -1.28 3.27 -3.86
C ASN A 147 -1.59 1.81 -4.24
N ILE A 148 -1.93 0.97 -3.25
CA ILE A 148 -2.29 -0.43 -3.51
C ILE A 148 -3.77 -0.50 -3.88
N SER A 149 -4.02 -0.63 -5.19
CA SER A 149 -5.33 -0.86 -5.78
C SER A 149 -5.71 -2.36 -5.72
N SER A 150 -6.38 -2.85 -6.69
CA SER A 150 -6.74 -4.25 -6.91
C SER A 150 -7.17 -4.45 -8.35
N ILE A 151 -6.99 -5.65 -8.90
CA ILE A 151 -7.61 -6.02 -10.18
C ILE A 151 -9.15 -5.91 -10.11
N ALA A 152 -9.73 -5.95 -8.92
CA ALA A 152 -11.15 -5.70 -8.68
C ALA A 152 -11.64 -4.37 -9.26
N ALA A 153 -10.79 -3.33 -9.27
CA ALA A 153 -11.10 -2.03 -9.87
C ALA A 153 -11.48 -2.13 -11.35
N ARG A 154 -10.97 -3.14 -12.06
CA ARG A 154 -11.19 -3.38 -13.49
C ARG A 154 -12.24 -4.44 -13.76
N THR A 155 -12.30 -5.48 -12.92
CA THR A 155 -13.26 -6.59 -13.07
C THR A 155 -14.63 -6.28 -12.47
N GLY A 156 -14.72 -5.30 -11.56
CA GLY A 156 -15.95 -4.95 -10.84
C GLY A 156 -16.34 -5.92 -9.74
N SER A 157 -15.72 -7.11 -9.65
CA SER A 157 -15.99 -8.17 -8.65
C SER A 157 -17.49 -8.45 -8.43
N PRO A 158 -18.26 -8.75 -9.48
CA PRO A 158 -19.70 -8.99 -9.38
C PRO A 158 -19.99 -10.19 -8.48
N GLY A 159 -21.03 -10.06 -7.62
CA GLY A 159 -21.44 -11.11 -6.68
C GLY A 159 -20.52 -11.31 -5.48
N GLU A 160 -19.42 -10.57 -5.39
CA GLU A 160 -18.46 -10.67 -4.28
C GLU A 160 -18.37 -9.36 -3.47
N TYR A 161 -17.82 -8.27 -4.04
CA TYR A 161 -17.63 -7.00 -3.31
C TYR A 161 -17.52 -5.80 -4.27
N VAL A 162 -18.64 -5.48 -4.91
CA VAL A 162 -18.75 -4.36 -5.88
C VAL A 162 -18.33 -3.03 -5.24
N HIS A 163 -18.69 -2.79 -3.99
CA HIS A 163 -18.31 -1.59 -3.22
C HIS A 163 -16.79 -1.47 -3.01
N TYR A 164 -16.10 -2.59 -2.75
CA TYR A 164 -14.65 -2.62 -2.69
C TYR A 164 -14.02 -2.30 -4.05
N ALA A 165 -14.52 -2.91 -5.12
CA ALA A 165 -14.08 -2.65 -6.49
C ALA A 165 -14.19 -1.15 -6.82
N ALA A 166 -15.33 -0.53 -6.49
CA ALA A 166 -15.55 0.91 -6.64
C ALA A 166 -14.52 1.74 -5.84
N SER A 167 -14.22 1.34 -4.58
CA SER A 167 -13.22 2.04 -3.77
C SER A 167 -11.81 1.98 -4.38
N LYS A 168 -11.46 0.84 -5.00
CA LYS A 168 -10.15 0.67 -5.65
C LYS A 168 -10.07 1.40 -6.99
N ALA A 169 -11.17 1.50 -7.74
CA ALA A 169 -11.27 2.33 -8.94
C ALA A 169 -11.12 3.83 -8.60
N ALA A 170 -11.73 4.29 -7.50
CA ALA A 170 -11.55 5.65 -7.00
C ALA A 170 -10.07 5.94 -6.67
N LEU A 171 -9.36 4.98 -6.07
CA LEU A 171 -7.94 5.10 -5.76
C LEU A 171 -7.07 5.16 -7.04
N GLU A 172 -7.44 4.45 -8.11
CA GLU A 172 -6.73 4.54 -9.41
C GLU A 172 -6.92 5.93 -10.05
N ALA A 173 -8.15 6.47 -10.03
CA ALA A 173 -8.41 7.83 -10.51
C ALA A 173 -7.64 8.88 -9.70
N PHE A 174 -7.61 8.74 -8.36
CA PHE A 174 -6.81 9.60 -7.48
C PHE A 174 -5.32 9.51 -7.81
N THR A 175 -4.79 8.31 -8.03
CA THR A 175 -3.38 8.08 -8.42
C THR A 175 -3.02 8.86 -9.68
N LEU A 176 -3.86 8.77 -10.72
CA LEU A 176 -3.64 9.46 -11.99
C LEU A 176 -3.68 10.99 -11.85
N GLY A 177 -4.69 11.50 -11.12
CA GLY A 177 -4.87 12.94 -10.90
C GLY A 177 -3.71 13.54 -10.13
N LEU A 178 -3.40 12.94 -8.95
CA LEU A 178 -2.34 13.43 -8.07
C LEU A 178 -0.96 13.37 -8.75
N ALA A 179 -0.69 12.30 -9.52
CA ALA A 179 0.58 12.19 -10.24
C ALA A 179 0.84 13.36 -11.19
N LYS A 180 -0.20 13.82 -11.90
CA LYS A 180 -0.09 14.96 -12.82
C LYS A 180 0.10 16.28 -12.07
N GLU A 181 -0.54 16.42 -10.91
CA GLU A 181 -0.49 17.61 -10.08
C GLU A 181 0.92 17.83 -9.51
N VAL A 182 1.57 16.77 -8.99
CA VAL A 182 2.84 16.89 -8.27
C VAL A 182 4.08 16.55 -9.12
N ALA A 183 3.92 16.25 -10.40
CA ALA A 183 5.03 15.85 -11.27
C ALA A 183 6.11 16.93 -11.41
N ALA A 184 5.73 18.20 -11.45
CA ALA A 184 6.66 19.33 -11.55
C ALA A 184 7.57 19.45 -10.31
N GLU A 185 7.16 18.93 -9.16
CA GLU A 185 7.95 18.87 -7.92
C GLU A 185 8.90 17.67 -7.90
N GLY A 186 8.89 16.84 -8.96
CA GLY A 186 9.69 15.62 -9.06
C GLY A 186 9.17 14.47 -8.19
N ILE A 187 7.93 14.57 -7.71
CA ILE A 187 7.25 13.53 -6.93
C ILE A 187 6.54 12.57 -7.89
N ARG A 188 6.65 11.26 -7.64
CA ARG A 188 5.97 10.24 -8.42
C ARG A 188 4.82 9.64 -7.63
N VAL A 189 3.69 9.40 -8.29
CA VAL A 189 2.54 8.70 -7.72
C VAL A 189 2.18 7.56 -8.65
N CYS A 190 2.24 6.33 -8.14
CA CYS A 190 1.98 5.12 -8.90
C CYS A 190 0.89 4.29 -8.19
N GLY A 191 0.15 3.51 -8.95
CA GLY A 191 -0.70 2.46 -8.44
C GLY A 191 -0.06 1.08 -8.66
N LEU A 192 -0.38 0.13 -7.79
CA LEU A 192 -0.21 -1.29 -8.04
C LEU A 192 -1.57 -1.97 -7.84
N ALA A 193 -2.00 -2.77 -8.80
CA ALA A 193 -3.25 -3.54 -8.76
C ALA A 193 -2.92 -5.04 -8.62
N PRO A 194 -2.86 -5.57 -7.39
CA PRO A 194 -2.67 -7.00 -7.18
C PRO A 194 -3.87 -7.80 -7.70
N GLY A 195 -3.60 -9.00 -8.19
CA GLY A 195 -4.59 -10.06 -8.32
C GLY A 195 -4.84 -10.74 -6.96
N SER A 196 -5.50 -11.90 -6.99
CA SER A 196 -5.68 -12.70 -5.78
C SER A 196 -4.32 -13.11 -5.22
N THR A 197 -4.10 -12.77 -3.96
CA THR A 197 -2.83 -12.95 -3.25
C THR A 197 -3.07 -13.76 -1.97
N LEU A 198 -2.19 -14.67 -1.62
CA LEU A 198 -2.26 -15.53 -0.42
C LEU A 198 -2.06 -14.69 0.84
N THR A 199 -3.14 -14.10 1.33
CA THR A 199 -3.18 -13.27 2.54
C THR A 199 -4.41 -13.60 3.39
N GLY A 200 -4.42 -13.14 4.63
CA GLY A 200 -5.59 -13.28 5.52
C GLY A 200 -6.82 -12.46 5.11
N ILE A 201 -6.78 -11.71 4.00
CA ILE A 201 -7.91 -10.87 3.57
C ILE A 201 -9.14 -11.72 3.18
N HIS A 202 -8.91 -12.92 2.63
CA HIS A 202 -9.99 -13.84 2.24
C HIS A 202 -10.76 -14.36 3.45
N ALA A 203 -10.04 -14.82 4.48
CA ALA A 203 -10.64 -15.26 5.73
C ALA A 203 -11.35 -14.10 6.45
N ALA A 204 -10.75 -12.90 6.46
CA ALA A 204 -11.37 -11.70 7.04
C ALA A 204 -12.65 -11.27 6.32
N ALA A 205 -12.79 -11.60 5.04
CA ALA A 205 -14.00 -11.38 4.23
C ALA A 205 -15.06 -12.49 4.38
N GLY A 206 -14.79 -13.51 5.21
CA GLY A 206 -15.71 -14.62 5.47
C GLY A 206 -15.57 -15.83 4.54
N GLU A 207 -14.56 -15.85 3.65
CA GLU A 207 -14.36 -16.95 2.69
C GLU A 207 -12.90 -17.45 2.72
N PRO A 208 -12.49 -18.23 3.74
CA PRO A 208 -11.13 -18.74 3.87
C PRO A 208 -10.72 -19.66 2.71
N ASP A 209 -11.67 -20.38 2.10
CA ASP A 209 -11.44 -21.31 0.99
C ASP A 209 -11.44 -20.63 -0.40
N ARG A 210 -11.67 -19.31 -0.45
CA ARG A 210 -11.66 -18.55 -1.70
C ARG A 210 -10.38 -18.77 -2.55
N PRO A 211 -9.18 -18.89 -1.97
CA PRO A 211 -7.96 -19.18 -2.74
C PRO A 211 -8.09 -20.40 -3.63
N ALA A 212 -8.60 -21.53 -3.12
CA ALA A 212 -8.78 -22.75 -3.90
C ALA A 212 -9.80 -22.58 -5.03
N ARG A 213 -10.89 -21.83 -4.79
CA ARG A 213 -11.94 -21.55 -5.78
C ARG A 213 -11.47 -20.66 -6.93
N ILE A 214 -10.53 -19.74 -6.64
CA ILE A 214 -10.11 -18.73 -7.62
C ILE A 214 -8.86 -19.17 -8.41
N ALA A 215 -7.96 -19.91 -7.83
CA ALA A 215 -6.71 -20.34 -8.49
C ALA A 215 -6.90 -20.84 -9.93
N PRO A 216 -7.90 -21.71 -10.24
CA PRO A 216 -8.12 -22.19 -11.61
C PRO A 216 -8.57 -21.12 -12.61
N LYS A 217 -9.05 -19.96 -12.13
CA LYS A 217 -9.49 -18.84 -12.97
C LYS A 217 -8.38 -17.86 -13.32
N ILE A 218 -7.22 -17.98 -12.67
CA ILE A 218 -6.06 -17.13 -12.90
C ILE A 218 -5.24 -17.77 -14.05
N PRO A 219 -4.86 -17.05 -15.11
CA PRO A 219 -4.10 -17.61 -16.21
C PRO A 219 -2.78 -18.28 -15.79
N LEU A 220 -2.07 -17.76 -14.77
CA LEU A 220 -0.90 -18.43 -14.18
C LEU A 220 -1.25 -19.64 -13.28
N GLY A 221 -2.51 -20.01 -13.12
CA GLY A 221 -2.99 -21.19 -12.39
C GLY A 221 -2.83 -21.15 -10.87
N ARG A 222 -2.41 -20.04 -10.29
CA ARG A 222 -2.20 -19.88 -8.84
C ARG A 222 -2.44 -18.45 -8.37
N LEU A 223 -2.62 -18.29 -7.07
CA LEU A 223 -2.55 -16.98 -6.43
C LEU A 223 -1.08 -16.51 -6.36
N ALA A 224 -0.90 -15.19 -6.24
CA ALA A 224 0.40 -14.62 -5.96
C ALA A 224 0.79 -14.84 -4.49
N GLU A 225 2.07 -15.01 -4.24
CA GLU A 225 2.65 -14.87 -2.91
C GLU A 225 2.76 -13.37 -2.56
N PRO A 226 2.57 -12.97 -1.28
CA PRO A 226 2.75 -11.57 -0.87
C PRO A 226 4.11 -10.98 -1.27
N ALA A 227 5.14 -11.80 -1.30
CA ALA A 227 6.50 -11.40 -1.69
C ALA A 227 6.58 -10.96 -3.17
N GLU A 228 5.84 -11.61 -4.08
CA GLU A 228 5.83 -11.25 -5.50
C GLU A 228 5.22 -9.84 -5.71
N ILE A 229 4.18 -9.52 -4.94
CA ILE A 229 3.58 -8.18 -4.94
C ILE A 229 4.54 -7.16 -4.33
N ALA A 230 5.20 -7.53 -3.23
CA ALA A 230 6.15 -6.66 -2.53
C ALA A 230 7.34 -6.23 -3.40
N GLU A 231 7.89 -7.15 -4.20
CA GLU A 231 9.00 -6.83 -5.11
C GLU A 231 8.59 -5.78 -6.16
N ALA A 232 7.37 -5.88 -6.71
CA ALA A 232 6.85 -4.89 -7.64
C ALA A 232 6.64 -3.51 -6.96
N ILE A 233 6.18 -3.48 -5.70
CA ILE A 233 6.04 -2.24 -4.92
C ILE A 233 7.41 -1.60 -4.71
N VAL A 234 8.40 -2.36 -4.23
CA VAL A 234 9.75 -1.86 -3.98
C VAL A 234 10.40 -1.37 -5.29
N TRP A 235 10.20 -2.08 -6.40
CA TRP A 235 10.67 -1.61 -7.70
C TRP A 235 10.04 -0.27 -8.09
N LEU A 236 8.73 -0.08 -7.90
CA LEU A 236 8.06 1.20 -8.17
C LEU A 236 8.64 2.35 -7.34
N THR A 237 9.12 2.09 -6.12
CA THR A 237 9.76 3.12 -5.29
C THR A 237 11.21 3.39 -5.68
N SER A 238 11.84 2.51 -6.45
CA SER A 238 13.25 2.59 -6.81
C SER A 238 13.56 3.61 -7.92
N PRO A 239 14.84 3.98 -8.12
CA PRO A 239 15.30 4.78 -9.24
C PRO A 239 15.05 4.12 -10.61
N SER A 240 14.97 2.78 -10.66
CA SER A 240 14.70 2.04 -11.91
C SER A 240 13.31 2.33 -12.48
N ALA A 241 12.38 2.85 -11.65
CA ALA A 241 11.05 3.28 -12.07
C ALA A 241 10.94 4.81 -12.22
N SER A 242 12.05 5.53 -12.41
CA SER A 242 12.11 7.00 -12.39
C SER A 242 11.23 7.69 -13.44
N TYR A 243 10.88 7.03 -14.53
CA TYR A 243 10.01 7.58 -15.58
C TYR A 243 8.56 7.07 -15.48
N ILE A 244 8.20 6.38 -14.37
CA ILE A 244 6.87 5.82 -14.14
C ILE A 244 6.14 6.67 -13.10
N THR A 245 5.06 7.31 -13.52
CA THR A 245 4.10 8.06 -12.67
C THR A 245 2.73 8.10 -13.35
N GLY A 246 1.65 8.25 -12.59
CA GLY A 246 0.28 8.37 -13.11
C GLY A 246 -0.29 7.09 -13.71
N THR A 247 0.32 5.94 -13.45
CA THR A 247 -0.15 4.64 -13.94
C THR A 247 -0.37 3.65 -12.81
N THR A 248 -1.26 2.70 -13.02
CA THR A 248 -1.47 1.55 -12.14
C THR A 248 -0.98 0.29 -12.83
N LEU A 249 0.09 -0.30 -12.30
CA LEU A 249 0.67 -1.57 -12.76
C LEU A 249 -0.22 -2.73 -12.28
N ALA A 250 -0.69 -3.56 -13.21
CA ALA A 250 -1.35 -4.82 -12.85
C ALA A 250 -0.30 -5.88 -12.48
N CYS A 251 -0.45 -6.50 -11.30
CA CYS A 251 0.33 -7.64 -10.83
C CYS A 251 -0.65 -8.76 -10.47
N ALA A 252 -1.27 -9.38 -11.50
CA ALA A 252 -2.51 -10.13 -11.35
C ALA A 252 -2.49 -11.53 -12.00
N GLY A 253 -1.33 -12.04 -12.43
CA GLY A 253 -1.21 -13.38 -13.01
C GLY A 253 -1.95 -13.58 -14.33
N GLY A 254 -2.23 -12.46 -15.07
CA GLY A 254 -2.90 -12.48 -16.37
C GLY A 254 -4.40 -12.13 -16.32
N LEU A 255 -4.98 -11.81 -15.13
CA LEU A 255 -6.36 -11.34 -14.98
C LEU A 255 -6.55 -9.92 -15.55
#